data_eed3db0da7f62852a3d5ab3aa9d7f323
#
_entry.id   eed3db0da7f62852a3d5ab3aa9d7f323
#
_cell.length_a   1.000
_cell.length_b   1.000
_cell.length_c   1.000
_cell.angle_alpha   90.00
_cell.angle_beta   90.00
_cell.angle_gamma   90.00
#
_symmetry.space_group_name_H-M   'P 1'
#
loop_
_entity.id
_entity.type
_entity.pdbx_description
1 polymer ?
#
loop_
_entity_poly.entity_id
_entity_poly.type
_entity_poly.pdbx_seq_one_letter_code
_entity_poly.pdbx_strand_id
1 'polypeptide(L)'
;MAQGSNNNDAFMGSAAQFMQAGQNMMQQFMDYLGKSAGQSAAMPPPVADPQALTALQKQFMDQQMSLWQSVLGKQQGQEPAFKVAPEPGDRRFSAPEWKESPIYDYLHQAYLLNTQYLKQMVEVIPAQDDKAKERMRFLARQMADAMAPSNFAATNPEFIKLAIETKGQSITDGINNLIKDFEKGRISMTDESVFEVGKNIATTAGAVVYENDLMQLIQYAPL
;
A
#
# COMPACT_ATOMS: atom_id res chain seq x y z
N MET A 1 24.01 16.35 25.53
CA MET A 1 23.13 15.20 25.87
C MET A 1 21.63 15.45 25.63
N ALA A 2 21.21 16.50 24.92
CA ALA A 2 19.77 16.84 24.74
C ALA A 2 19.20 16.50 23.35
N GLN A 3 19.98 15.97 22.42
CA GLN A 3 19.51 15.62 21.07
C GLN A 3 18.94 14.19 20.94
N GLY A 4 19.22 13.31 21.91
CA GLY A 4 18.74 11.92 21.84
C GLY A 4 17.28 11.74 22.27
N SER A 5 16.71 12.61 23.13
CA SER A 5 15.34 12.48 23.59
C SER A 5 14.31 12.95 22.55
N ASN A 6 14.62 13.98 21.78
CA ASN A 6 13.71 14.52 20.75
C ASN A 6 13.46 13.54 19.58
N ASN A 7 14.46 12.73 19.22
CA ASN A 7 14.30 11.76 18.13
C ASN A 7 13.45 10.55 18.55
N ASN A 8 13.55 10.12 19.82
CA ASN A 8 12.75 9.01 20.32
C ASN A 8 11.26 9.41 20.49
N ASP A 9 10.97 10.62 20.93
CA ASP A 9 9.61 11.11 21.08
C ASP A 9 8.92 11.29 19.70
N ALA A 10 9.65 11.80 18.72
CA ALA A 10 9.16 11.90 17.34
C ALA A 10 8.91 10.52 16.73
N PHE A 11 9.78 9.54 17.01
CA PHE A 11 9.62 8.15 16.57
C PHE A 11 8.38 7.49 17.20
N MET A 12 8.23 7.60 18.51
CA MET A 12 7.06 7.05 19.22
C MET A 12 5.76 7.67 18.72
N GLY A 13 5.75 8.97 18.42
CA GLY A 13 4.61 9.67 17.83
C GLY A 13 4.26 9.16 16.43
N SER A 14 5.26 8.98 15.56
CA SER A 14 5.07 8.47 14.19
C SER A 14 4.61 7.01 14.18
N ALA A 15 5.18 6.18 15.03
CA ALA A 15 4.80 4.77 15.17
C ALA A 15 3.36 4.62 15.70
N ALA A 16 2.97 5.45 16.68
CA ALA A 16 1.61 5.47 17.22
C ALA A 16 0.59 5.90 16.16
N GLN A 17 0.90 6.95 15.37
CA GLN A 17 0.04 7.40 14.27
C GLN A 17 -0.10 6.34 13.19
N PHE A 18 0.98 5.64 12.84
CA PHE A 18 0.94 4.55 11.86
C PHE A 18 0.09 3.37 12.35
N MET A 19 0.23 2.98 13.63
CA MET A 19 -0.62 1.94 14.22
C MET A 19 -2.09 2.35 14.26
N GLN A 20 -2.39 3.60 14.60
CA GLN A 20 -3.76 4.13 14.62
C GLN A 20 -4.37 4.17 13.20
N ALA A 21 -3.60 4.57 12.20
CA ALA A 21 -4.02 4.51 10.79
C ALA A 21 -4.34 3.08 10.36
N GLY A 22 -3.51 2.10 10.74
CA GLY A 22 -3.76 0.68 10.49
C GLY A 22 -5.04 0.16 11.16
N GLN A 23 -5.31 0.55 12.40
CA GLN A 23 -6.55 0.19 13.10
C GLN A 23 -7.79 0.83 12.44
N ASN A 24 -7.72 2.11 12.09
CA ASN A 24 -8.80 2.81 11.41
C ASN A 24 -9.11 2.17 10.04
N MET A 25 -8.09 1.78 9.29
CA MET A 25 -8.24 1.08 8.02
C MET A 25 -8.91 -0.28 8.21
N MET A 26 -8.50 -1.04 9.22
CA MET A 26 -9.12 -2.31 9.56
C MET A 26 -10.61 -2.14 9.88
N GLN A 27 -10.96 -1.12 10.66
CA GLN A 27 -12.34 -0.81 11.01
C GLN A 27 -13.15 -0.43 9.76
N GLN A 28 -12.63 0.42 8.88
CA GLN A 28 -13.28 0.77 7.61
C GLN A 28 -13.48 -0.45 6.71
N PHE A 29 -12.50 -1.36 6.66
CA PHE A 29 -12.61 -2.62 5.92
C PHE A 29 -13.72 -3.50 6.48
N MET A 30 -13.80 -3.66 7.80
CA MET A 30 -14.87 -4.42 8.47
C MET A 30 -16.25 -3.78 8.25
N ASP A 31 -16.36 -2.46 8.32
CA ASP A 31 -17.59 -1.71 8.03
C ASP A 31 -18.04 -1.90 6.57
N TYR A 32 -17.10 -1.87 5.63
CA TYR A 32 -17.39 -2.14 4.21
C TYR A 32 -17.90 -3.57 4.00
N LEU A 33 -17.25 -4.56 4.61
CA LEU A 33 -17.69 -5.95 4.56
C LEU A 33 -19.10 -6.12 5.15
N GLY A 34 -19.39 -5.46 6.28
CA GLY A 34 -20.71 -5.46 6.90
C GLY A 34 -21.78 -4.85 6.00
N LYS A 35 -21.49 -3.74 5.33
CA LYS A 35 -22.41 -3.08 4.39
C LYS A 35 -22.62 -3.86 3.11
N SER A 36 -21.58 -4.47 2.56
CA SER A 36 -21.69 -5.30 1.35
C SER A 36 -22.44 -6.61 1.60
N ALA A 37 -22.36 -7.17 2.81
CA ALA A 37 -23.14 -8.33 3.22
C ALA A 37 -24.64 -8.01 3.43
N GLY A 38 -24.99 -6.78 3.79
CA GLY A 38 -26.38 -6.35 4.05
C GLY A 38 -27.23 -6.07 2.81
N GLN A 39 -26.67 -6.03 1.61
CA GLN A 39 -27.40 -5.73 0.36
C GLN A 39 -28.03 -6.95 -0.32
N SER A 40 -27.78 -8.17 0.16
CA SER A 40 -28.42 -9.40 -0.33
C SER A 40 -29.38 -9.93 0.73
N ALA A 41 -30.64 -9.53 0.67
CA ALA A 41 -31.68 -9.81 1.66
C ALA A 41 -32.16 -11.27 1.74
N ALA A 42 -31.44 -12.27 1.22
CA ALA A 42 -31.92 -13.64 1.12
C ALA A 42 -31.23 -14.69 2.00
N MET A 43 -30.06 -14.37 2.59
CA MET A 43 -29.37 -15.29 3.53
C MET A 43 -28.58 -14.50 4.58
N PRO A 44 -28.61 -14.95 5.86
CA PRO A 44 -27.73 -14.34 6.85
C PRO A 44 -26.26 -14.46 6.37
N PRO A 45 -25.44 -13.40 6.56
CA PRO A 45 -24.04 -13.47 6.16
C PRO A 45 -23.38 -14.65 6.87
N PRO A 46 -22.51 -15.40 6.17
CA PRO A 46 -21.78 -16.48 6.79
C PRO A 46 -20.94 -15.93 7.94
N VAL A 47 -21.11 -16.49 9.13
CA VAL A 47 -20.41 -16.03 10.34
C VAL A 47 -19.01 -16.66 10.35
N ALA A 48 -17.97 -15.83 10.48
CA ALA A 48 -16.62 -16.33 10.65
C ALA A 48 -16.51 -17.17 11.93
N ASP A 49 -15.69 -18.21 11.89
CA ASP A 49 -15.39 -19.02 13.08
C ASP A 49 -14.73 -18.17 14.18
N PRO A 50 -15.39 -17.97 15.34
CA PRO A 50 -14.86 -17.15 16.42
C PRO A 50 -13.52 -17.69 16.96
N GLN A 51 -13.30 -19.01 16.91
CA GLN A 51 -12.05 -19.62 17.38
C GLN A 51 -10.91 -19.29 16.41
N ALA A 52 -11.15 -19.38 15.09
CA ALA A 52 -10.17 -19.04 14.09
C ALA A 52 -9.80 -17.55 14.14
N LEU A 53 -10.78 -16.66 14.33
CA LEU A 53 -10.52 -15.22 14.50
C LEU A 53 -9.72 -14.93 15.77
N THR A 54 -10.06 -15.56 16.89
CA THR A 54 -9.33 -15.38 18.15
C THR A 54 -7.88 -15.89 18.04
N ALA A 55 -7.68 -17.04 17.39
CA ALA A 55 -6.35 -17.59 17.16
C ALA A 55 -5.50 -16.67 16.28
N LEU A 56 -6.08 -16.14 15.18
CA LEU A 56 -5.42 -15.20 14.29
C LEU A 56 -5.05 -13.90 15.00
N GLN A 57 -5.96 -13.35 15.80
CA GLN A 57 -5.71 -12.16 16.59
C GLN A 57 -4.60 -12.36 17.61
N LYS A 58 -4.61 -13.51 18.32
CA LYS A 58 -3.54 -13.85 19.25
C LYS A 58 -2.19 -13.95 18.54
N GLN A 59 -2.12 -14.68 17.43
CA GLN A 59 -0.91 -14.80 16.62
C GLN A 59 -0.38 -13.43 16.21
N PHE A 60 -1.24 -12.54 15.74
CA PHE A 60 -0.87 -11.19 15.36
C PHE A 60 -0.30 -10.39 16.54
N MET A 61 -0.92 -10.47 17.72
CA MET A 61 -0.42 -9.79 18.92
C MET A 61 0.94 -10.32 19.36
N ASP A 62 1.15 -11.63 19.32
CA ASP A 62 2.43 -12.27 19.64
C ASP A 62 3.52 -11.83 18.64
N GLN A 63 3.20 -11.74 17.35
CA GLN A 63 4.11 -11.26 16.31
C GLN A 63 4.43 -9.76 16.46
N GLN A 64 3.44 -8.93 16.80
CA GLN A 64 3.65 -7.51 17.12
C GLN A 64 4.61 -7.34 18.30
N MET A 65 4.43 -8.12 19.36
CA MET A 65 5.33 -8.10 20.50
C MET A 65 6.75 -8.53 20.12
N SER A 66 6.88 -9.59 19.30
CA SER A 66 8.17 -10.09 18.81
C SER A 66 8.87 -9.07 17.91
N LEU A 67 8.11 -8.35 17.06
CA LEU A 67 8.64 -7.26 16.25
C LEU A 67 9.18 -6.13 17.13
N TRP A 68 8.44 -5.75 18.16
CA TRP A 68 8.84 -4.71 19.10
C TRP A 68 10.11 -5.08 19.85
N GLN A 69 10.21 -6.32 20.33
CA GLN A 69 11.42 -6.84 20.97
C GLN A 69 12.61 -6.86 20.01
N SER A 70 12.39 -7.20 18.74
CA SER A 70 13.45 -7.19 17.71
C SER A 70 14.01 -5.78 17.46
N VAL A 71 13.15 -4.75 17.48
CA VAL A 71 13.59 -3.34 17.36
C VAL A 71 14.45 -2.93 18.55
N LEU A 72 14.02 -3.27 19.76
CA LEU A 72 14.80 -2.97 20.98
C LEU A 72 16.12 -3.73 21.03
N GLY A 73 16.13 -5.00 20.62
CA GLY A 73 17.32 -5.83 20.54
C GLY A 73 18.33 -5.30 19.50
N LYS A 74 17.86 -4.82 18.35
CA LYS A 74 18.70 -4.24 17.29
C LYS A 74 19.44 -2.98 17.78
N GLN A 75 18.82 -2.16 18.62
CA GLN A 75 19.49 -1.01 19.25
C GLN A 75 20.63 -1.45 20.20
N GLN A 76 20.60 -2.69 20.68
CA GLN A 76 21.64 -3.29 21.53
C GLN A 76 22.63 -4.15 20.72
N GLY A 77 22.58 -4.11 19.38
CA GLY A 77 23.47 -4.88 18.49
C GLY A 77 23.10 -6.37 18.35
N GLN A 78 21.87 -6.76 18.74
CA GLN A 78 21.38 -8.13 18.59
C GLN A 78 20.74 -8.32 17.21
N GLU A 79 20.86 -9.52 16.65
CA GLU A 79 20.10 -9.90 15.45
C GLU A 79 18.60 -9.95 15.74
N PRO A 80 17.76 -9.49 14.80
CA PRO A 80 16.31 -9.48 15.00
C PRO A 80 15.76 -10.91 15.12
N ALA A 81 15.11 -11.21 16.24
CA ALA A 81 14.49 -12.51 16.50
C ALA A 81 13.25 -12.77 15.63
N PHE A 82 12.63 -11.71 15.09
CA PHE A 82 11.44 -11.79 14.24
C PHE A 82 11.59 -10.84 13.05
N LYS A 83 11.27 -11.36 11.87
CA LYS A 83 11.26 -10.58 10.62
C LYS A 83 10.21 -11.15 9.66
N VAL A 84 9.42 -10.27 9.07
CA VAL A 84 8.48 -10.60 7.99
C VAL A 84 9.18 -10.44 6.65
N ALA A 85 9.16 -11.47 5.82
CA ALA A 85 9.70 -11.38 4.47
C ALA A 85 8.72 -10.62 3.55
N PRO A 86 9.21 -9.68 2.70
CA PRO A 86 8.38 -9.06 1.68
C PRO A 86 8.00 -10.07 0.60
N GLU A 87 6.93 -9.78 -0.14
CA GLU A 87 6.56 -10.59 -1.30
C GLU A 87 7.63 -10.50 -2.40
N PRO A 88 7.87 -11.60 -3.15
CA PRO A 88 8.80 -11.57 -4.26
C PRO A 88 8.42 -10.50 -5.28
N GLY A 89 9.40 -9.66 -5.67
CA GLY A 89 9.19 -8.59 -6.64
C GLY A 89 8.68 -7.26 -6.06
N ASP A 90 8.45 -7.16 -4.75
CA ASP A 90 8.11 -5.88 -4.12
C ASP A 90 9.32 -4.94 -4.12
N ARG A 91 9.27 -3.88 -4.94
CA ARG A 91 10.32 -2.88 -5.10
C ARG A 91 10.08 -1.61 -4.29
N ARG A 92 8.95 -1.48 -3.62
CA ARG A 92 8.57 -0.26 -2.87
C ARG A 92 9.53 0.06 -1.74
N PHE A 93 10.26 -0.93 -1.26
CA PHE A 93 11.19 -0.85 -0.13
C PHE A 93 12.63 -1.19 -0.54
N SER A 94 13.01 -0.83 -1.78
CA SER A 94 14.33 -1.13 -2.33
C SER A 94 15.42 -0.20 -1.81
N ALA A 95 15.09 1.02 -1.40
CA ALA A 95 16.05 1.99 -0.87
C ALA A 95 16.75 1.44 0.38
N PRO A 96 18.08 1.67 0.53
CA PRO A 96 18.85 1.11 1.65
C PRO A 96 18.34 1.57 3.02
N GLU A 97 17.80 2.78 3.11
CA GLU A 97 17.28 3.37 4.34
C GLU A 97 16.18 2.51 4.99
N TRP A 98 15.41 1.76 4.21
CA TRP A 98 14.40 0.81 4.72
C TRP A 98 14.98 -0.36 5.53
N LYS A 99 16.28 -0.62 5.40
CA LYS A 99 17.00 -1.68 6.12
C LYS A 99 17.98 -1.14 7.16
N GLU A 100 18.60 -0.02 6.85
CA GLU A 100 19.71 0.55 7.65
C GLU A 100 19.20 1.41 8.80
N SER A 101 18.09 2.16 8.57
CA SER A 101 17.49 2.98 9.61
C SER A 101 16.54 2.18 10.48
N PRO A 102 16.71 2.16 11.82
CA PRO A 102 15.80 1.45 12.72
C PRO A 102 14.35 1.87 12.59
N ILE A 103 14.09 3.14 12.31
CA ILE A 103 12.74 3.72 12.16
C ILE A 103 12.08 3.16 10.90
N TYR A 104 12.77 3.23 9.76
CA TYR A 104 12.20 2.77 8.49
C TYR A 104 12.12 1.25 8.44
N ASP A 105 13.08 0.52 9.03
CA ASP A 105 13.00 -0.93 9.17
C ASP A 105 11.76 -1.35 9.99
N TYR A 106 11.50 -0.66 11.10
CA TYR A 106 10.28 -0.89 11.88
C TYR A 106 9.00 -0.60 11.09
N LEU A 107 8.91 0.55 10.42
CA LEU A 107 7.74 0.92 9.61
C LEU A 107 7.48 -0.10 8.50
N HIS A 108 8.55 -0.54 7.82
CA HIS A 108 8.47 -1.58 6.80
C HIS A 108 7.97 -2.91 7.38
N GLN A 109 8.58 -3.39 8.47
CA GLN A 109 8.20 -4.65 9.10
C GLN A 109 6.78 -4.61 9.68
N ALA A 110 6.39 -3.51 10.30
CA ALA A 110 5.03 -3.31 10.80
C ALA A 110 4.00 -3.30 9.66
N TYR A 111 4.32 -2.67 8.54
CA TYR A 111 3.48 -2.68 7.34
C TYR A 111 3.31 -4.10 6.79
N LEU A 112 4.39 -4.86 6.64
CA LEU A 112 4.35 -6.24 6.15
C LEU A 112 3.51 -7.14 7.07
N LEU A 113 3.69 -7.00 8.39
CA LEU A 113 2.94 -7.76 9.38
C LEU A 113 1.44 -7.45 9.32
N ASN A 114 1.06 -6.16 9.24
CA ASN A 114 -0.34 -5.75 9.12
C ASN A 114 -0.96 -6.24 7.80
N THR A 115 -0.22 -6.16 6.70
CA THR A 115 -0.66 -6.68 5.39
C THR A 115 -0.89 -8.19 5.44
N GLN A 116 0.01 -8.94 6.06
CA GLN A 116 -0.14 -10.38 6.25
C GLN A 116 -1.38 -10.72 7.09
N TYR A 117 -1.57 -10.01 8.19
CA TYR A 117 -2.76 -10.17 9.05
C TYR A 117 -4.06 -9.88 8.29
N LEU A 118 -4.12 -8.79 7.51
CA LEU A 118 -5.28 -8.45 6.68
C LEU A 118 -5.60 -9.55 5.67
N LYS A 119 -4.60 -10.09 4.98
CA LYS A 119 -4.76 -11.20 4.04
C LYS A 119 -5.28 -12.46 4.73
N GLN A 120 -4.71 -12.83 5.88
CA GLN A 120 -5.15 -13.98 6.67
C GLN A 120 -6.59 -13.80 7.19
N MET A 121 -6.94 -12.59 7.62
CA MET A 121 -8.31 -12.28 8.04
C MET A 121 -9.33 -12.50 6.91
N VAL A 122 -9.01 -12.09 5.69
CA VAL A 122 -9.87 -12.35 4.52
C VAL A 122 -10.06 -13.86 4.31
N GLU A 123 -9.05 -14.69 4.55
CA GLU A 123 -9.18 -16.14 4.39
C GLU A 123 -10.10 -16.77 5.45
N VAL A 124 -10.04 -16.29 6.68
CA VAL A 124 -10.89 -16.79 7.80
C VAL A 124 -12.35 -16.34 7.65
N ILE A 125 -12.61 -15.17 7.08
CA ILE A 125 -13.97 -14.67 6.87
C ILE A 125 -14.63 -15.46 5.72
N PRO A 126 -15.74 -16.19 5.96
CA PRO A 126 -16.43 -16.90 4.90
C PRO A 126 -17.05 -15.93 3.89
N ALA A 127 -17.15 -16.35 2.64
CA ALA A 127 -17.81 -15.61 1.57
C ALA A 127 -18.99 -16.41 1.01
N GLN A 128 -19.92 -15.74 0.34
CA GLN A 128 -21.09 -16.38 -0.23
C GLN A 128 -20.73 -17.34 -1.38
N ASP A 129 -19.71 -16.96 -2.15
CA ASP A 129 -19.18 -17.72 -3.27
C ASP A 129 -17.69 -17.38 -3.53
N ASP A 130 -17.07 -18.10 -4.43
CA ASP A 130 -15.66 -17.89 -4.81
C ASP A 130 -15.41 -16.48 -5.38
N LYS A 131 -16.39 -15.94 -6.13
CA LYS A 131 -16.29 -14.60 -6.70
C LYS A 131 -16.33 -13.51 -5.64
N ALA A 132 -17.14 -13.68 -4.60
CA ALA A 132 -17.15 -12.80 -3.44
C ALA A 132 -15.82 -12.87 -2.68
N LYS A 133 -15.27 -14.09 -2.52
CA LYS A 133 -13.97 -14.29 -1.89
C LYS A 133 -12.84 -13.59 -2.66
N GLU A 134 -12.82 -13.72 -3.97
CA GLU A 134 -11.84 -13.03 -4.83
C GLU A 134 -11.96 -11.49 -4.76
N ARG A 135 -13.17 -10.96 -4.69
CA ARG A 135 -13.37 -9.51 -4.48
C ARG A 135 -12.80 -9.05 -3.13
N MET A 136 -13.00 -9.82 -2.06
CA MET A 136 -12.44 -9.52 -0.75
C MET A 136 -10.91 -9.54 -0.76
N ARG A 137 -10.30 -10.54 -1.40
CA ARG A 137 -8.85 -10.64 -1.60
C ARG A 137 -8.29 -9.46 -2.39
N PHE A 138 -8.98 -9.10 -3.48
CA PHE A 138 -8.60 -7.95 -4.31
C PHE A 138 -8.65 -6.66 -3.51
N LEU A 139 -9.76 -6.39 -2.82
CA LEU A 139 -9.94 -5.19 -2.02
C LEU A 139 -8.91 -5.08 -0.91
N ALA A 140 -8.66 -6.17 -0.18
CA ALA A 140 -7.64 -6.20 0.87
C ALA A 140 -6.24 -5.87 0.34
N ARG A 141 -5.89 -6.38 -0.85
CA ARG A 141 -4.63 -6.00 -1.52
C ARG A 141 -4.59 -4.52 -1.87
N GLN A 142 -5.65 -3.99 -2.51
CA GLN A 142 -5.70 -2.58 -2.87
C GLN A 142 -5.57 -1.66 -1.65
N MET A 143 -6.23 -2.00 -0.55
CA MET A 143 -6.11 -1.25 0.70
C MET A 143 -4.71 -1.32 1.28
N ALA A 144 -4.12 -2.52 1.35
CA ALA A 144 -2.76 -2.70 1.82
C ALA A 144 -1.76 -1.89 0.97
N ASP A 145 -1.87 -1.97 -0.36
CA ASP A 145 -0.99 -1.26 -1.29
C ASP A 145 -1.13 0.26 -1.15
N ALA A 146 -2.36 0.77 -1.00
CA ALA A 146 -2.61 2.20 -0.81
C ALA A 146 -1.99 2.73 0.50
N MET A 147 -1.95 1.89 1.54
CA MET A 147 -1.41 2.26 2.87
C MET A 147 0.08 1.96 3.03
N ALA A 148 0.79 1.57 1.97
CA ALA A 148 2.23 1.36 2.05
C ALA A 148 2.96 2.64 2.51
N PRO A 149 3.86 2.57 3.51
CA PRO A 149 4.55 3.76 4.02
C PRO A 149 5.43 4.44 2.97
N SER A 150 5.79 3.74 1.91
CA SER A 150 6.47 4.33 0.73
C SER A 150 5.61 5.33 -0.06
N ASN A 151 4.28 5.33 0.13
CA ASN A 151 3.37 6.22 -0.59
C ASN A 151 3.22 7.60 0.09
N PHE A 152 3.74 7.76 1.30
CA PHE A 152 3.53 8.99 2.07
C PHE A 152 4.84 9.75 2.26
N ALA A 153 4.81 11.04 1.97
CA ALA A 153 5.98 11.93 2.08
C ALA A 153 6.65 11.85 3.46
N ALA A 154 5.86 11.79 4.54
CA ALA A 154 6.38 11.75 5.90
C ALA A 154 7.05 10.42 6.30
N THR A 155 6.79 9.34 5.59
CA THR A 155 7.31 8.01 5.90
C THR A 155 8.18 7.40 4.80
N ASN A 156 8.32 8.10 3.65
CA ASN A 156 9.17 7.66 2.56
C ASN A 156 10.58 8.25 2.70
N PRO A 157 11.62 7.43 2.98
CA PRO A 157 12.99 7.93 3.15
C PRO A 157 13.58 8.57 1.90
N GLU A 158 13.23 8.07 0.70
CA GLU A 158 13.71 8.64 -0.57
C GLU A 158 13.15 10.04 -0.78
N PHE A 159 11.86 10.26 -0.47
CA PHE A 159 11.24 11.57 -0.53
C PHE A 159 11.91 12.55 0.44
N ILE A 160 12.12 12.15 1.69
CA ILE A 160 12.74 12.99 2.73
C ILE A 160 14.18 13.33 2.35
N LYS A 161 14.94 12.35 1.89
CA LYS A 161 16.32 12.55 1.43
C LYS A 161 16.39 13.55 0.27
N LEU A 162 15.57 13.35 -0.77
CA LEU A 162 15.51 14.26 -1.92
C LEU A 162 15.09 15.67 -1.49
N ALA A 163 14.12 15.80 -0.59
CA ALA A 163 13.69 17.11 -0.09
C ALA A 163 14.81 17.85 0.65
N ILE A 164 15.63 17.13 1.44
CA ILE A 164 16.78 17.71 2.12
C ILE A 164 17.88 18.11 1.13
N GLU A 165 18.25 17.21 0.20
CA GLU A 165 19.28 17.44 -0.82
C GLU A 165 18.95 18.64 -1.71
N THR A 166 17.68 18.78 -2.10
CA THR A 166 17.20 19.88 -2.95
C THR A 166 16.79 21.13 -2.16
N LYS A 167 16.98 21.14 -0.84
CA LYS A 167 16.55 22.23 0.06
C LYS A 167 15.07 22.61 -0.12
N GLY A 168 14.22 21.61 -0.36
CA GLY A 168 12.78 21.74 -0.56
C GLY A 168 12.34 22.02 -1.99
N GLN A 169 13.27 22.20 -2.96
CA GLN A 169 12.89 22.47 -4.35
C GLN A 169 12.03 21.34 -4.95
N SER A 170 12.36 20.08 -4.67
CA SER A 170 11.59 18.92 -5.13
C SER A 170 10.11 18.97 -4.69
N ILE A 171 9.84 19.48 -3.49
CA ILE A 171 8.47 19.66 -2.98
C ILE A 171 7.75 20.74 -3.78
N THR A 172 8.41 21.88 -4.02
CA THR A 172 7.85 23.00 -4.81
C THR A 172 7.52 22.55 -6.23
N ASP A 173 8.42 21.81 -6.86
CA ASP A 173 8.24 21.27 -8.21
C ASP A 173 7.07 20.27 -8.25
N GLY A 174 6.96 19.40 -7.24
CA GLY A 174 5.84 18.48 -7.10
C GLY A 174 4.49 19.20 -6.96
N ILE A 175 4.41 20.24 -6.15
CA ILE A 175 3.20 21.05 -5.99
C ILE A 175 2.84 21.75 -7.31
N ASN A 176 3.81 22.33 -8.01
CA ASN A 176 3.59 22.97 -9.30
C ASN A 176 3.07 21.97 -10.36
N ASN A 177 3.59 20.74 -10.36
CA ASN A 177 3.09 19.70 -11.25
C ASN A 177 1.66 19.30 -10.90
N LEU A 178 1.35 19.16 -9.61
CA LEU A 178 0.00 18.87 -9.15
C LEU A 178 -1.00 19.95 -9.58
N ILE A 179 -0.63 21.24 -9.44
CA ILE A 179 -1.48 22.38 -9.89
C ILE A 179 -1.74 22.28 -11.40
N LYS A 180 -0.70 22.02 -12.21
CA LYS A 180 -0.85 21.84 -13.65
C LYS A 180 -1.78 20.67 -14.02
N ASP A 181 -1.71 19.58 -13.26
CA ASP A 181 -2.58 18.43 -13.46
C ASP A 181 -4.04 18.76 -13.11
N PHE A 182 -4.27 19.51 -12.03
CA PHE A 182 -5.61 20.03 -11.72
C PHE A 182 -6.17 20.94 -12.81
N GLU A 183 -5.36 21.85 -13.36
CA GLU A 183 -5.76 22.72 -14.47
C GLU A 183 -6.13 21.93 -15.73
N LYS A 184 -5.41 20.84 -16.01
CA LYS A 184 -5.70 19.92 -17.11
C LYS A 184 -6.89 18.98 -16.85
N GLY A 185 -7.32 18.83 -15.60
CA GLY A 185 -8.33 17.86 -15.16
C GLY A 185 -7.89 16.39 -15.26
N ARG A 186 -6.58 16.14 -15.38
CA ARG A 186 -5.99 14.79 -15.45
C ARG A 186 -4.54 14.79 -15.01
N ILE A 187 -4.08 13.64 -14.51
CA ILE A 187 -2.68 13.44 -14.15
C ILE A 187 -1.83 13.30 -15.40
N SER A 188 -0.77 14.11 -15.52
CA SER A 188 0.21 14.04 -16.60
C SER A 188 1.27 12.98 -16.26
N MET A 189 1.30 11.90 -17.03
CA MET A 189 2.27 10.79 -16.83
C MET A 189 3.41 10.80 -17.83
N THR A 190 3.29 11.63 -18.88
CA THR A 190 4.27 11.73 -19.97
C THR A 190 4.25 13.14 -20.55
N ASP A 191 5.31 13.52 -21.24
CA ASP A 191 5.34 14.74 -22.04
C ASP A 191 4.55 14.50 -23.33
N GLU A 192 3.29 14.94 -23.34
CA GLU A 192 2.39 14.76 -24.48
C GLU A 192 2.76 15.64 -25.66
N SER A 193 3.56 16.71 -25.46
CA SER A 193 3.92 17.64 -26.51
C SER A 193 4.82 17.02 -27.59
N VAL A 194 5.49 15.92 -27.25
CA VAL A 194 6.37 15.19 -28.18
C VAL A 194 5.65 14.13 -29.01
N PHE A 195 4.35 13.88 -28.71
CA PHE A 195 3.56 12.85 -29.39
C PHE A 195 2.44 13.47 -30.22
N GLU A 196 2.42 13.11 -31.51
CA GLU A 196 1.39 13.54 -32.47
C GLU A 196 0.83 12.31 -33.19
N VAL A 197 -0.48 12.04 -32.95
CA VAL A 197 -1.17 10.87 -33.52
C VAL A 197 -1.18 10.96 -35.05
N GLY A 198 -0.82 9.89 -35.71
CA GLY A 198 -0.73 9.82 -37.19
C GLY A 198 0.57 10.40 -37.77
N LYS A 199 1.48 10.93 -36.93
CA LYS A 199 2.77 11.48 -37.38
C LYS A 199 3.95 10.71 -36.80
N ASN A 200 4.03 10.56 -35.46
CA ASN A 200 5.10 9.83 -34.81
C ASN A 200 4.60 8.72 -33.86
N ILE A 201 3.29 8.65 -33.60
CA ILE A 201 2.61 7.53 -32.94
C ILE A 201 1.36 7.16 -33.74
N ALA A 202 0.90 5.91 -33.59
CA ALA A 202 -0.27 5.33 -34.28
C ALA A 202 -0.18 5.50 -35.81
N THR A 203 1.01 5.31 -36.39
CA THR A 203 1.28 5.48 -37.84
C THR A 203 1.03 4.21 -38.65
N THR A 204 0.92 3.07 -37.98
CA THR A 204 0.69 1.78 -38.67
C THR A 204 -0.73 1.73 -39.23
N ALA A 205 -0.87 1.43 -40.53
CA ALA A 205 -2.16 1.28 -41.17
C ALA A 205 -2.95 0.13 -40.54
N GLY A 206 -4.26 0.31 -40.37
CA GLY A 206 -5.13 -0.71 -39.77
C GLY A 206 -6.60 -0.35 -39.97
N ALA A 207 -7.47 -1.26 -39.61
CA ALA A 207 -8.91 -1.10 -39.64
C ALA A 207 -9.55 -1.60 -38.34
N VAL A 208 -10.60 -0.93 -37.87
CA VAL A 208 -11.44 -1.45 -36.79
C VAL A 208 -12.26 -2.60 -37.35
N VAL A 209 -12.02 -3.82 -36.85
CA VAL A 209 -12.68 -5.04 -37.31
C VAL A 209 -13.80 -5.49 -36.38
N TYR A 210 -13.86 -4.94 -35.17
CA TYR A 210 -14.91 -5.17 -34.20
C TYR A 210 -15.02 -3.96 -33.25
N GLU A 211 -16.24 -3.59 -32.90
CA GLU A 211 -16.53 -2.50 -31.94
C GLU A 211 -17.74 -2.87 -31.08
N ASN A 212 -17.69 -2.51 -29.80
CA ASN A 212 -18.80 -2.49 -28.87
C ASN A 212 -18.66 -1.27 -27.93
N ASP A 213 -19.59 -1.12 -26.97
CA ASP A 213 -19.63 0.03 -26.04
C ASP A 213 -18.37 0.19 -25.15
N LEU A 214 -17.52 -0.82 -25.07
CA LEU A 214 -16.35 -0.86 -24.19
C LEU A 214 -15.02 -0.86 -24.92
N MET A 215 -14.95 -1.39 -26.18
CA MET A 215 -13.69 -1.58 -26.87
C MET A 215 -13.82 -1.55 -28.40
N GLN A 216 -12.72 -1.19 -29.04
CA GLN A 216 -12.50 -1.36 -30.48
C GLN A 216 -11.33 -2.34 -30.68
N LEU A 217 -11.52 -3.33 -31.55
CA LEU A 217 -10.47 -4.24 -31.98
C LEU A 217 -9.88 -3.74 -33.29
N ILE A 218 -8.60 -3.42 -33.30
CA ILE A 218 -7.89 -2.91 -34.47
C ILE A 218 -7.02 -4.02 -35.05
N GLN A 219 -7.22 -4.32 -36.33
CA GLN A 219 -6.34 -5.21 -37.10
C GLN A 219 -5.35 -4.34 -37.88
N TYR A 220 -4.07 -4.44 -37.56
CA TYR A 220 -3.02 -3.74 -38.28
C TYR A 220 -2.66 -4.48 -39.59
N ALA A 221 -2.27 -3.70 -40.60
CA ALA A 221 -1.74 -4.28 -41.81
C ALA A 221 -0.41 -5.00 -41.53
N PRO A 222 -0.17 -6.20 -42.08
CA PRO A 222 1.12 -6.89 -41.96
C PRO A 222 2.23 -6.06 -42.61
N LEU A 223 3.45 -6.15 -42.04
CA LEU A 223 4.67 -5.57 -42.63
C LEU A 223 5.14 -6.40 -43.79
#